data_376a5fa0135a244505339ddd279689f7
#
_entry.id   376a5fa0135a244505339ddd279689f7
#
_cell.length_a   1.000
_cell.length_b   1.000
_cell.length_c   1.000
_cell.angle_alpha   90.00
_cell.angle_beta   90.00
_cell.angle_gamma   90.00
#
_symmetry.space_group_name_H-M   'P 1'
#
loop_
_entity.id
_entity.type
_entity.pdbx_description
1 polymer ?
#
loop_
_entity_poly.entity_id
_entity_poly.type
_entity_poly.pdbx_seq_one_letter_code
_entity_poly.pdbx_strand_id
1 'polypeptide(L)'
;VNAVALSCCSPAHAEMIALMRAQAAVAAPRLDQCGRYALYCTAQPCSMCYGGLFWAGVSRLVFGARRQDIERIIGFDEGPIPPSWKRELGKRGISDQGGVLRSECCEVLRLFTRSNAPLY
;
A
#
# COMPACT_ATOMS: atom_id res chain seq x y z
N VAL A 1 -1.64 8.56 5.54
CA VAL A 1 -0.47 9.43 5.31
C VAL A 1 0.78 8.66 5.69
N ASN A 2 1.82 8.70 4.84
CA ASN A 2 3.13 8.16 5.17
C ASN A 2 3.77 9.02 6.29
N ALA A 3 4.25 8.37 7.35
CA ALA A 3 4.83 9.04 8.51
C ALA A 3 6.30 8.65 8.76
N VAL A 4 6.95 8.01 7.81
CA VAL A 4 8.33 7.53 7.98
C VAL A 4 9.28 8.65 8.39
N ALA A 5 9.30 9.75 7.64
CA ALA A 5 10.16 10.89 7.93
C ALA A 5 9.81 11.58 9.26
N LEU A 6 8.52 11.66 9.59
CA LEU A 6 8.04 12.31 10.82
C LEU A 6 8.33 11.49 12.07
N SER A 7 8.24 10.17 11.97
CA SER A 7 8.39 9.25 13.11
C SER A 7 9.78 8.61 13.20
N CYS A 8 10.67 8.86 12.23
CA CYS A 8 11.94 8.16 12.07
C CYS A 8 11.77 6.62 12.12
N CYS A 9 10.68 6.12 11.53
CA CYS A 9 10.29 4.72 11.60
C CYS A 9 9.98 4.18 10.20
N SER A 10 10.89 3.38 9.63
CA SER A 10 10.76 2.86 8.26
C SER A 10 9.48 2.06 7.98
N PRO A 11 8.90 1.29 8.91
CA PRO A 11 7.60 0.66 8.71
C PRO A 11 6.38 1.59 8.68
N ALA A 12 6.54 2.89 8.96
CA ALA A 12 5.42 3.83 9.06
C ALA A 12 4.88 4.30 7.70
N HIS A 13 4.80 3.39 6.73
CA HIS A 13 4.09 3.61 5.46
C HIS A 13 2.60 3.84 5.69
N ALA A 14 1.96 4.59 4.82
CA ALA A 14 0.54 4.95 4.95
C ALA A 14 -0.36 3.70 5.05
N GLU A 15 -0.07 2.68 4.27
CA GLU A 15 -0.78 1.40 4.27
C GLU A 15 -0.65 0.69 5.61
N MET A 16 0.57 0.62 6.16
CA MET A 16 0.81 -0.03 7.46
C MET A 16 0.08 0.70 8.58
N ILE A 17 0.11 2.03 8.58
CA ILE A 17 -0.64 2.84 9.54
C ILE A 17 -2.15 2.61 9.41
N ALA A 18 -2.67 2.56 8.18
CA ALA A 18 -4.09 2.30 7.93
C ALA A 18 -4.51 0.93 8.46
N LEU A 19 -3.71 -0.12 8.21
CA LEU A 19 -3.96 -1.47 8.71
C LEU A 19 -3.94 -1.53 10.23
N MET A 20 -2.90 -0.97 10.86
CA MET A 20 -2.79 -0.93 12.34
C MET A 20 -3.98 -0.20 12.97
N ARG A 21 -4.40 0.95 12.41
CA ARG A 21 -5.56 1.69 12.91
C ARG A 21 -6.87 0.92 12.75
N ALA A 22 -7.06 0.25 11.60
CA ALA A 22 -8.24 -0.57 11.38
C ALA A 22 -8.32 -1.73 12.37
N GLN A 23 -7.21 -2.46 12.58
CA GLN A 23 -7.12 -3.55 13.55
C GLN A 23 -7.39 -3.06 14.99
N ALA A 24 -6.81 -1.92 15.38
CA ALA A 24 -7.05 -1.31 16.69
C ALA A 24 -8.52 -0.90 16.88
N ALA A 25 -9.15 -0.34 15.85
CA ALA A 25 -10.54 0.09 15.89
C ALA A 25 -11.54 -1.08 16.10
N VAL A 26 -11.20 -2.25 15.56
CA VAL A 26 -12.03 -3.47 15.74
C VAL A 26 -11.54 -4.36 16.88
N ALA A 27 -10.48 -3.96 17.57
CA ALA A 27 -9.84 -4.72 18.65
C ALA A 27 -9.50 -6.16 18.25
N ALA A 28 -9.07 -6.38 17.00
CA ALA A 28 -8.76 -7.71 16.48
C ALA A 28 -7.45 -7.70 15.68
N PRO A 29 -6.58 -8.71 15.82
CA PRO A 29 -5.32 -8.81 15.08
C PRO A 29 -5.53 -9.15 13.60
N ARG A 30 -6.72 -9.59 13.22
CA ARG A 30 -7.08 -9.88 11.84
C ARG A 30 -8.46 -9.30 11.52
N LEU A 31 -8.51 -8.51 10.45
CA LEU A 31 -9.72 -7.83 10.00
C LEU A 31 -10.79 -8.81 9.46
N ASP A 32 -10.36 -9.91 8.84
CA ASP A 32 -11.27 -10.95 8.32
C ASP A 32 -12.08 -11.68 9.40
N GLN A 33 -11.70 -11.57 10.67
CA GLN A 33 -12.48 -12.05 11.79
C GLN A 33 -13.69 -11.15 12.12
N CYS A 34 -13.65 -9.88 11.66
CA CYS A 34 -14.66 -8.87 11.96
C CYS A 34 -15.48 -8.46 10.73
N GLY A 35 -15.09 -8.90 9.52
CA GLY A 35 -15.80 -8.55 8.30
C GLY A 35 -14.89 -8.52 7.07
N ARG A 36 -15.39 -7.87 6.00
CA ARG A 36 -14.66 -7.70 4.75
C ARG A 36 -14.10 -6.28 4.65
N TYR A 37 -12.79 -6.17 4.57
CA TYR A 37 -12.09 -4.89 4.51
C TYR A 37 -11.35 -4.72 3.19
N ALA A 38 -11.40 -3.52 2.64
CA ALA A 38 -10.64 -3.14 1.46
C ALA A 38 -9.59 -2.08 1.83
N LEU A 39 -8.37 -2.25 1.32
CA LEU A 39 -7.33 -1.23 1.39
C LEU A 39 -7.30 -0.47 0.07
N TYR A 40 -7.41 0.85 0.14
CA TYR A 40 -7.27 1.77 -0.99
C TYR A 40 -5.96 2.54 -0.86
N CYS A 41 -5.14 2.51 -1.92
CA CYS A 41 -3.82 3.14 -1.94
C CYS A 41 -3.68 4.06 -3.17
N THR A 42 -3.01 5.17 -3.03
CA THR A 42 -2.61 6.02 -4.16
C THR A 42 -1.65 5.28 -5.08
N ALA A 43 -0.79 4.45 -4.52
CA ALA A 43 0.23 3.70 -5.24
C ALA A 43 0.15 2.21 -4.90
N GLN A 44 0.70 1.37 -5.79
CA GLN A 44 0.85 -0.06 -5.55
C GLN A 44 1.71 -0.28 -4.30
N PRO A 45 1.27 -1.11 -3.34
CA PRO A 45 2.03 -1.37 -2.12
C PRO A 45 3.42 -1.94 -2.38
N CYS A 46 4.42 -1.48 -1.65
CA CYS A 46 5.76 -2.03 -1.63
C CYS A 46 5.80 -3.44 -1.05
N SER A 47 6.96 -4.11 -1.09
CA SER A 47 7.11 -5.48 -0.59
C SER A 47 6.69 -5.66 0.88
N MET A 48 6.98 -4.69 1.73
CA MET A 48 6.58 -4.70 3.15
C MET A 48 5.06 -4.57 3.30
N CYS A 49 4.45 -3.56 2.65
CA CYS A 49 3.00 -3.32 2.71
C CYS A 49 2.21 -4.47 2.07
N TYR A 50 2.74 -5.05 0.98
CA TYR A 50 2.19 -6.25 0.36
C TYR A 50 2.11 -7.43 1.35
N GLY A 51 3.17 -7.66 2.14
CA GLY A 51 3.15 -8.66 3.22
C GLY A 51 2.13 -8.30 4.30
N GLY A 52 2.03 -7.03 4.66
CA GLY A 52 1.08 -6.53 5.65
C GLY A 52 -0.38 -6.84 5.34
N LEU A 53 -0.77 -6.86 4.05
CA LEU A 53 -2.11 -7.22 3.61
C LEU A 53 -2.53 -8.62 4.07
N PHE A 54 -1.63 -9.59 3.97
CA PHE A 54 -1.92 -10.98 4.35
C PHE A 54 -2.17 -11.12 5.83
N TRP A 55 -1.28 -10.52 6.62
CA TRP A 55 -1.33 -10.61 8.07
C TRP A 55 -2.51 -9.85 8.66
N ALA A 56 -2.86 -8.71 8.06
CA ALA A 56 -4.00 -7.92 8.49
C ALA A 56 -5.35 -8.55 8.11
N GLY A 57 -5.40 -9.50 7.17
CA GLY A 57 -6.65 -10.14 6.76
C GLY A 57 -7.52 -9.22 5.88
N VAL A 58 -6.91 -8.44 4.98
CA VAL A 58 -7.63 -7.62 4.00
C VAL A 58 -8.22 -8.54 2.93
N SER A 59 -9.43 -8.27 2.48
CA SER A 59 -10.12 -9.05 1.44
C SER A 59 -10.01 -8.41 0.04
N ARG A 60 -9.64 -7.14 -0.05
CA ARG A 60 -9.52 -6.42 -1.33
C ARG A 60 -8.44 -5.35 -1.28
N LEU A 61 -7.64 -5.29 -2.34
CA LEU A 61 -6.66 -4.23 -2.58
C LEU A 61 -7.07 -3.41 -3.80
N VAL A 62 -7.15 -2.09 -3.66
CA VAL A 62 -7.40 -1.15 -4.76
C VAL A 62 -6.28 -0.11 -4.78
N PHE A 63 -5.64 0.09 -5.93
CA PHE A 63 -4.55 1.06 -6.04
C PHE A 63 -4.55 1.80 -7.37
N GLY A 64 -3.99 3.01 -7.36
CA GLY A 64 -3.91 3.88 -8.52
C GLY A 64 -2.63 3.66 -9.33
N ALA A 65 -1.56 4.35 -8.99
CA ALA A 65 -0.26 4.25 -9.65
C ALA A 65 0.32 2.85 -9.52
N ARG A 66 0.91 2.34 -10.59
CA ARG A 66 1.57 1.03 -10.59
C ARG A 66 3.03 1.17 -10.15
N ARG A 67 3.66 0.08 -9.77
CA ARG A 67 5.09 0.03 -9.42
C ARG A 67 5.97 0.75 -10.44
N GLN A 68 5.78 0.47 -11.72
CA GLN A 68 6.55 1.12 -12.80
C GLN A 68 6.37 2.65 -12.84
N ASP A 69 5.20 3.16 -12.42
CA ASP A 69 4.97 4.61 -12.34
C ASP A 69 5.75 5.21 -11.17
N ILE A 70 5.76 4.53 -10.02
CA ILE A 70 6.50 4.95 -8.82
C ILE A 70 7.99 5.00 -9.11
N GLU A 71 8.56 3.92 -9.63
CA GLU A 71 9.96 3.83 -10.01
C GLU A 71 10.37 4.91 -11.01
N ARG A 72 9.53 5.17 -12.02
CA ARG A 72 9.80 6.18 -13.05
C ARG A 72 9.66 7.61 -12.54
N ILE A 73 8.67 7.91 -11.68
CA ILE A 73 8.34 9.29 -11.25
C ILE A 73 9.16 9.70 -10.04
N ILE A 74 9.29 8.81 -9.06
CA ILE A 74 9.94 9.08 -7.77
C ILE A 74 11.34 8.48 -7.71
N GLY A 75 11.61 7.38 -8.42
CA GLY A 75 12.86 6.62 -8.32
C GLY A 75 12.94 5.74 -7.07
N PHE A 76 11.80 5.48 -6.42
CA PHE A 76 11.77 4.67 -5.20
C PHE A 76 11.81 3.17 -5.52
N ASP A 77 12.67 2.41 -4.84
CA ASP A 77 12.72 0.96 -4.93
C ASP A 77 11.65 0.34 -4.02
N GLU A 78 10.64 -0.25 -4.63
CA GLU A 78 9.52 -0.90 -3.93
C GLU A 78 9.89 -2.27 -3.31
N GLY A 79 11.13 -2.66 -3.39
CA GLY A 79 11.65 -3.93 -2.89
C GLY A 79 11.20 -5.16 -3.69
N PRO A 80 11.62 -6.36 -3.28
CA PRO A 80 11.34 -7.59 -4.01
C PRO A 80 9.88 -8.03 -3.84
N ILE A 81 9.10 -7.95 -4.91
CA ILE A 81 7.74 -8.50 -4.99
C ILE A 81 7.77 -9.67 -5.97
N PRO A 82 7.21 -10.84 -5.63
CA PRO A 82 7.22 -11.99 -6.53
C PRO A 82 6.49 -11.66 -7.83
N PRO A 83 6.98 -12.09 -9.00
CA PRO A 83 6.30 -11.85 -10.29
C PRO A 83 4.85 -12.32 -10.31
N SER A 84 4.55 -13.36 -9.55
CA SER A 84 3.20 -13.92 -9.41
C SER A 84 2.37 -13.29 -8.30
N TRP A 85 2.69 -12.08 -7.84
CA TRP A 85 2.09 -11.44 -6.67
C TRP A 85 0.56 -11.40 -6.67
N LYS A 86 -0.08 -11.18 -7.82
CA LYS A 86 -1.54 -11.21 -7.95
C LYS A 86 -2.12 -12.60 -7.69
N ARG A 87 -1.48 -13.63 -8.25
CA ARG A 87 -1.87 -15.01 -8.00
C ARG A 87 -1.72 -15.37 -6.53
N GLU A 88 -0.68 -14.88 -5.87
CA GLU A 88 -0.46 -15.09 -4.44
C GLU A 88 -1.50 -14.36 -3.57
N LEU A 89 -1.96 -13.18 -3.99
CA LEU A 89 -3.12 -12.51 -3.37
C LEU A 89 -4.38 -13.38 -3.52
N GLY A 90 -4.68 -13.82 -4.74
CA GLY A 90 -5.86 -14.63 -5.05
C GLY A 90 -5.93 -15.94 -4.25
N LYS A 91 -4.78 -16.64 -4.07
CA LYS A 91 -4.68 -17.84 -3.21
C LYS A 91 -5.09 -17.57 -1.75
N ARG A 92 -4.98 -16.32 -1.29
CA ARG A 92 -5.33 -15.88 0.07
C ARG A 92 -6.69 -15.20 0.15
N GLY A 93 -7.48 -15.29 -0.92
CA GLY A 93 -8.82 -14.70 -0.99
C GLY A 93 -8.81 -13.18 -1.12
N ILE A 94 -7.67 -12.56 -1.47
CA ILE A 94 -7.55 -11.12 -1.65
C ILE A 94 -7.70 -10.79 -3.13
N SER A 95 -8.76 -10.07 -3.48
CA SER A 95 -8.95 -9.54 -4.83
C SER A 95 -8.11 -8.27 -5.02
N ASP A 96 -7.62 -8.02 -6.24
CA ASP A 96 -6.88 -6.81 -6.56
C ASP A 96 -7.49 -6.04 -7.73
N GLN A 97 -7.42 -4.72 -7.66
CA GLN A 97 -7.78 -3.81 -8.73
C GLN A 97 -6.76 -2.68 -8.81
N GLY A 98 -5.90 -2.72 -9.81
CA GLY A 98 -4.88 -1.69 -10.05
C GLY A 98 -5.23 -0.74 -11.18
N GLY A 99 -4.68 0.47 -11.15
CA GLY A 99 -4.85 1.50 -12.17
C GLY A 99 -6.13 2.32 -12.01
N VAL A 100 -6.75 2.29 -10.84
CA VAL A 100 -7.91 3.13 -10.52
C VAL A 100 -7.44 4.58 -10.35
N LEU A 101 -8.01 5.51 -11.12
CA LEU A 101 -7.57 6.92 -11.16
C LEU A 101 -6.05 7.04 -11.32
N ARG A 102 -5.47 6.20 -12.19
CA ARG A 102 -4.01 6.10 -12.34
C ARG A 102 -3.36 7.42 -12.70
N SER A 103 -3.99 8.19 -13.57
CA SER A 103 -3.48 9.51 -14.02
C SER A 103 -3.36 10.47 -12.85
N GLU A 104 -4.42 10.60 -12.07
CA GLU A 104 -4.52 11.47 -10.90
C GLU A 104 -3.55 11.03 -9.80
N CYS A 105 -3.45 9.73 -9.58
CA CYS A 105 -2.49 9.17 -8.63
C CYS A 105 -1.04 9.45 -9.05
N CYS A 106 -0.72 9.33 -10.34
CA CYS A 106 0.60 9.71 -10.85
C CYS A 106 0.87 11.21 -10.69
N GLU A 107 -0.15 12.08 -10.81
CA GLU A 107 0.04 13.51 -10.55
C GLU A 107 0.35 13.80 -9.08
N VAL A 108 -0.30 13.11 -8.15
CA VAL A 108 0.06 13.18 -6.72
C VAL A 108 1.53 12.83 -6.49
N LEU A 109 2.05 11.79 -7.16
CA LEU A 109 3.46 11.41 -7.07
C LEU A 109 4.39 12.51 -7.62
N ARG A 110 4.02 13.16 -8.75
CA ARG A 110 4.78 14.28 -9.31
C ARG A 110 4.77 15.51 -8.40
N LEU A 111 3.62 15.81 -7.78
CA LEU A 111 3.54 16.90 -6.80
C LEU A 111 4.44 16.63 -5.59
N PHE A 112 4.47 15.40 -5.10
CA PHE A 112 5.39 14.99 -4.03
C PHE A 112 6.85 15.23 -4.44
N THR A 113 7.27 14.81 -5.64
CA THR A 113 8.63 15.04 -6.14
C THR A 113 8.98 16.52 -6.20
N ARG A 114 8.04 17.37 -6.62
CA ARG A 114 8.23 18.85 -6.69
C ARG A 114 8.30 19.51 -5.31
N SER A 115 7.78 18.90 -4.28
CA SER A 115 7.76 19.46 -2.92
C SER A 115 9.11 19.40 -2.21
N ASN A 116 10.13 18.75 -2.79
CA ASN A 116 11.41 18.45 -2.16
C ASN A 116 11.28 17.74 -0.80
N ALA A 117 10.15 17.09 -0.55
CA ALA A 117 9.98 16.30 0.65
C ALA A 117 10.97 15.12 0.65
N PRO A 118 11.49 14.73 1.82
CA PRO A 118 12.43 13.61 1.89
C PRO A 118 11.79 12.35 1.34
N LEU A 119 12.55 11.71 0.44
CA LEU A 119 12.15 10.44 -0.15
C LEU A 119 12.33 9.34 0.91
N TYR A 120 11.25 8.72 1.18
CA TYR A 120 11.29 7.47 1.93
C TYR A 120 10.06 6.61 1.62
#